data_2d26871979eb0959478cfa8bda5451ed
#
_entry.id   2d26871979eb0959478cfa8bda5451ed
#
_cell.length_a   1.000
_cell.length_b   1.000
_cell.length_c   1.000
_cell.angle_alpha   90.00
_cell.angle_beta   90.00
_cell.angle_gamma   90.00
#
_symmetry.space_group_name_H-M   'P 1'
#
loop_
_entity.id
_entity.type
_entity.pdbx_description
1 polymer ?
#
loop_
_entity_poly.entity_id
_entity_poly.type
_entity_poly.pdbx_seq_one_letter_code
_entity_poly.pdbx_strand_id
1 'polypeptide(L)'
;MKKRNLALAMVLAMAMTTMGSATVFADDASDDAAGNDYTIAYVPTTMNNPFWTAMLGGIKEEMEAKGMDVDSQLVTVDANSDQATMNNYVNDLIAQEVDAIILAPMDCTAVTEALQACEDAGIPVINVDTAVDASDKVVSIIASDNYKAGVECAKDMMS
;
A
#
# COMPACT_ATOMS: atom_id res chain seq x y z
N MET A 1 -19.34 -13.30 -14.15
CA MET A 1 -18.75 -12.06 -14.71
C MET A 1 -19.48 -10.87 -14.09
N LYS A 2 -19.06 -10.42 -12.93
CA LYS A 2 -19.52 -9.16 -12.33
C LYS A 2 -18.39 -8.15 -12.48
N LYS A 3 -18.48 -7.29 -13.50
CA LYS A 3 -17.61 -6.11 -13.60
C LYS A 3 -17.97 -5.18 -12.46
N ARG A 4 -17.11 -5.11 -11.47
CA ARG A 4 -17.26 -4.18 -10.34
C ARG A 4 -16.77 -2.81 -10.81
N ASN A 5 -17.74 -1.90 -11.06
CA ASN A 5 -17.48 -0.51 -11.45
C ASN A 5 -16.98 0.29 -10.25
N LEU A 6 -15.71 0.21 -9.92
CA LEU A 6 -15.08 1.05 -8.91
C LEU A 6 -14.80 2.48 -9.44
N ALA A 7 -15.02 2.71 -10.72
CA ALA A 7 -14.74 4.00 -11.38
C ALA A 7 -15.90 5.01 -11.33
N LEU A 8 -17.02 4.73 -10.64
CA LEU A 8 -18.22 5.58 -10.73
C LEU A 8 -18.63 6.31 -9.45
N ALA A 9 -17.81 6.32 -8.43
CA ALA A 9 -18.09 7.08 -7.20
C ALA A 9 -17.37 8.44 -7.09
N MET A 10 -16.62 8.87 -8.11
CA MET A 10 -15.87 10.14 -8.07
C MET A 10 -16.37 11.25 -9.00
N VAL A 11 -17.52 11.12 -9.63
CA VAL A 11 -18.08 12.19 -10.48
C VAL A 11 -19.56 12.30 -10.23
N LEU A 12 -19.98 12.97 -9.19
CA LEU A 12 -21.18 13.81 -9.16
C LEU A 12 -21.33 14.57 -7.84
N ALA A 13 -20.57 15.63 -7.67
CA ALA A 13 -20.95 16.73 -6.79
C ALA A 13 -20.28 18.02 -7.25
N MET A 14 -20.67 18.53 -8.41
CA MET A 14 -20.50 19.91 -8.79
C MET A 14 -21.84 20.45 -9.23
N ALA A 15 -22.52 21.15 -8.34
CA ALA A 15 -23.30 22.33 -8.67
C ALA A 15 -23.87 23.01 -7.42
N MET A 16 -23.56 24.30 -7.33
CA MET A 16 -24.30 25.42 -6.76
C MET A 16 -23.95 25.92 -5.35
N THR A 17 -23.02 26.88 -5.41
CA THR A 17 -23.20 28.32 -4.99
C THR A 17 -23.61 28.62 -3.55
N THR A 18 -22.84 29.30 -2.81
CA THR A 18 -22.70 30.72 -2.48
C THR A 18 -22.08 30.93 -1.09
N MET A 19 -21.08 31.81 -1.05
CA MET A 19 -20.68 32.73 0.03
C MET A 19 -20.66 32.27 1.50
N GLY A 20 -19.45 32.24 2.04
CA GLY A 20 -19.24 32.77 3.39
C GLY A 20 -18.64 31.82 4.40
N SER A 21 -17.47 32.19 4.87
CA SER A 21 -16.79 31.75 6.09
C SER A 21 -15.80 30.58 5.96
N ALA A 22 -14.55 30.90 6.20
CA ALA A 22 -13.46 29.97 6.38
C ALA A 22 -13.81 28.98 7.50
N THR A 23 -14.09 27.74 7.13
CA THR A 23 -14.06 26.62 8.05
C THR A 23 -12.89 25.74 7.68
N VAL A 24 -12.05 25.54 8.69
CA VAL A 24 -11.00 24.55 8.75
C VAL A 24 -11.52 23.23 8.16
N PHE A 25 -10.85 22.72 7.13
CA PHE A 25 -11.10 21.38 6.64
C PHE A 25 -10.70 20.39 7.73
N ALA A 26 -11.65 20.00 8.56
CA ALA A 26 -11.60 18.71 9.20
C ALA A 26 -11.90 17.73 8.08
N ASP A 27 -10.93 16.94 7.72
CA ASP A 27 -11.08 15.80 6.83
C ASP A 27 -11.96 14.77 7.55
N ASP A 28 -13.27 14.91 7.35
CA ASP A 28 -14.25 13.92 7.77
C ASP A 28 -14.27 12.85 6.67
N ALA A 29 -13.20 12.03 6.66
CA ALA A 29 -13.23 10.76 5.98
C ALA A 29 -14.28 9.92 6.69
N SER A 30 -15.51 10.00 6.21
CA SER A 30 -16.59 9.11 6.64
C SER A 30 -16.12 7.67 6.42
N ASP A 31 -15.89 7.00 7.53
CA ASP A 31 -15.47 5.62 7.66
C ASP A 31 -16.64 4.70 7.29
N ASP A 32 -16.93 4.58 6.00
CA ASP A 32 -17.91 3.65 5.45
C ASP A 32 -17.24 2.29 5.14
N ALA A 33 -16.44 1.78 6.09
CA ALA A 33 -15.77 0.50 5.98
C ALA A 33 -16.59 -0.68 6.51
N ALA A 34 -17.89 -0.51 6.71
CA ALA A 34 -18.75 -1.61 7.13
C ALA A 34 -19.11 -2.51 5.92
N GLY A 35 -18.41 -3.65 5.77
CA GLY A 35 -18.85 -4.75 4.93
C GLY A 35 -18.22 -4.82 3.53
N ASN A 36 -17.03 -4.32 3.33
CA ASN A 36 -16.32 -4.47 2.07
C ASN A 36 -15.48 -5.76 2.07
N ASP A 37 -15.76 -6.66 1.13
CA ASP A 37 -15.01 -7.89 0.86
C ASP A 37 -13.68 -7.57 0.14
N TYR A 38 -12.90 -6.59 0.64
CA TYR A 38 -11.59 -6.26 0.07
C TYR A 38 -10.56 -7.30 0.48
N THR A 39 -9.74 -7.72 -0.47
CA THR A 39 -8.56 -8.55 -0.23
C THR A 39 -7.31 -7.70 -0.41
N ILE A 40 -6.53 -7.55 0.64
CA ILE A 40 -5.26 -6.82 0.64
C ILE A 40 -4.12 -7.83 0.62
N ALA A 41 -3.13 -7.60 -0.24
CA ALA A 41 -1.92 -8.43 -0.25
C ALA A 41 -0.73 -7.68 0.37
N TYR A 42 0.05 -8.37 1.20
CA TYR A 42 1.31 -7.89 1.73
C TYR A 42 2.47 -8.71 1.14
N VAL A 43 3.37 -8.01 0.44
CA VAL A 43 4.51 -8.60 -0.28
C VAL A 43 5.82 -8.01 0.28
N PRO A 44 6.33 -8.53 1.42
CA PRO A 44 7.60 -8.11 1.99
C PRO A 44 8.78 -8.73 1.24
N THR A 45 9.96 -8.18 1.46
CA THR A 45 11.23 -8.75 0.98
C THR A 45 11.43 -10.17 1.51
N THR A 46 11.15 -10.40 2.79
CA THR A 46 11.21 -11.72 3.43
C THR A 46 10.48 -11.70 4.77
N MET A 47 9.93 -12.83 5.17
CA MET A 47 9.34 -13.01 6.51
C MET A 47 10.34 -13.49 7.58
N ASN A 48 11.58 -13.76 7.19
CA ASN A 48 12.63 -14.21 8.11
C ASN A 48 13.30 -13.07 8.92
N ASN A 49 12.85 -11.82 8.71
CA ASN A 49 13.38 -10.65 9.42
C ASN A 49 12.28 -10.06 10.33
N PRO A 50 12.57 -9.83 11.63
CA PRO A 50 11.62 -9.23 12.57
C PRO A 50 11.05 -7.88 12.15
N PHE A 51 11.76 -7.11 11.32
CA PHE A 51 11.26 -5.86 10.75
C PHE A 51 9.97 -6.08 9.94
N TRP A 52 9.96 -7.07 9.04
CA TRP A 52 8.81 -7.35 8.19
C TRP A 52 7.65 -7.98 8.97
N THR A 53 7.94 -8.80 9.98
CA THR A 53 6.91 -9.36 10.84
C THR A 53 6.28 -8.32 11.76
N ALA A 54 7.05 -7.31 12.20
CA ALA A 54 6.50 -6.18 12.95
C ALA A 54 5.59 -5.31 12.07
N MET A 55 5.99 -5.05 10.82
CA MET A 55 5.15 -4.34 9.84
C MET A 55 3.85 -5.08 9.57
N LEU A 56 3.92 -6.41 9.37
CA LEU A 56 2.72 -7.26 9.23
C LEU A 56 1.81 -7.14 10.46
N GLY A 57 2.38 -7.08 11.66
CA GLY A 57 1.62 -6.88 12.90
C GLY A 57 0.81 -5.60 12.87
N GLY A 58 1.43 -4.48 12.47
CA GLY A 58 0.74 -3.20 12.34
C GLY A 58 -0.35 -3.19 11.24
N ILE A 59 -0.10 -3.88 10.11
CA ILE A 59 -1.11 -4.04 9.05
C ILE A 59 -2.34 -4.78 9.60
N LYS A 60 -2.13 -5.89 10.31
CA LYS A 60 -3.22 -6.68 10.90
C LYS A 60 -4.02 -5.88 11.91
N GLU A 61 -3.32 -5.20 12.82
CA GLU A 61 -3.95 -4.37 13.85
C GLU A 61 -4.87 -3.29 13.23
N GLU A 62 -4.39 -2.61 12.19
CA GLU A 62 -5.19 -1.57 11.52
C GLU A 62 -6.37 -2.17 10.74
N MET A 63 -6.19 -3.31 10.06
CA MET A 63 -7.27 -4.01 9.36
C MET A 63 -8.37 -4.44 10.34
N GLU A 64 -7.99 -5.02 11.49
CA GLU A 64 -8.93 -5.40 12.55
C GLU A 64 -9.65 -4.19 13.13
N ALA A 65 -8.94 -3.08 13.36
CA ALA A 65 -9.53 -1.82 13.84
C ALA A 65 -10.56 -1.25 12.85
N LYS A 66 -10.39 -1.52 11.55
CA LYS A 66 -11.35 -1.18 10.49
C LYS A 66 -12.45 -2.24 10.30
N GLY A 67 -12.51 -3.25 11.16
CA GLY A 67 -13.52 -4.30 11.08
C GLY A 67 -13.30 -5.32 9.95
N MET A 68 -12.09 -5.39 9.41
CA MET A 68 -11.72 -6.39 8.40
C MET A 68 -11.32 -7.70 9.07
N ASP A 69 -11.62 -8.81 8.41
CA ASP A 69 -11.21 -10.14 8.84
C ASP A 69 -9.85 -10.48 8.21
N VAL A 70 -8.78 -10.38 9.01
CA VAL A 70 -7.41 -10.62 8.52
C VAL A 70 -7.17 -12.06 8.05
N ASP A 71 -7.93 -13.03 8.53
CA ASP A 71 -7.77 -14.44 8.13
C ASP A 71 -8.28 -14.69 6.70
N SER A 72 -9.27 -13.94 6.26
CA SER A 72 -9.87 -14.08 4.93
C SER A 72 -9.52 -12.94 3.96
N GLN A 73 -9.14 -11.75 4.47
CA GLN A 73 -8.96 -10.54 3.68
C GLN A 73 -7.50 -10.10 3.54
N LEU A 74 -6.54 -10.77 4.22
CA LEU A 74 -5.12 -10.49 4.10
C LEU A 74 -4.36 -11.67 3.51
N VAL A 75 -3.79 -11.47 2.33
CA VAL A 75 -2.86 -12.42 1.71
C VAL A 75 -1.43 -11.97 2.01
N THR A 76 -0.65 -12.85 2.65
CA THR A 76 0.78 -12.58 2.90
C THR A 76 1.62 -13.60 2.15
N VAL A 77 2.61 -13.11 1.40
CA VAL A 77 3.58 -13.95 0.68
C VAL A 77 4.98 -13.70 1.22
N ASP A 78 5.90 -14.61 0.98
CA ASP A 78 7.32 -14.45 1.34
C ASP A 78 8.17 -14.55 0.08
N ALA A 79 8.72 -13.43 -0.37
CA ALA A 79 9.61 -13.42 -1.54
C ALA A 79 10.99 -14.06 -1.24
N ASN A 80 11.24 -14.39 0.03
CA ASN A 80 12.46 -15.07 0.48
C ASN A 80 13.74 -14.39 -0.03
N SER A 81 13.73 -13.05 -0.07
CA SER A 81 14.83 -12.23 -0.58
C SER A 81 15.20 -12.52 -2.05
N ASP A 82 14.22 -12.85 -2.88
CA ASP A 82 14.39 -13.06 -4.32
C ASP A 82 13.43 -12.18 -5.14
N GLN A 83 13.99 -11.27 -5.94
CA GLN A 83 13.18 -10.30 -6.71
C GLN A 83 12.36 -10.97 -7.81
N ALA A 84 12.86 -12.03 -8.44
CA ALA A 84 12.10 -12.75 -9.46
C ALA A 84 10.90 -13.46 -8.85
N THR A 85 11.08 -14.06 -7.68
CA THR A 85 10.00 -14.66 -6.89
C THR A 85 8.97 -13.60 -6.49
N MET A 86 9.41 -12.41 -6.07
CA MET A 86 8.53 -11.29 -5.74
C MET A 86 7.66 -10.90 -6.95
N ASN A 87 8.27 -10.71 -8.11
CA ASN A 87 7.55 -10.35 -9.33
C ASN A 87 6.53 -11.43 -9.73
N ASN A 88 6.86 -12.71 -9.54
CA ASN A 88 5.92 -13.81 -9.79
C ASN A 88 4.73 -13.75 -8.83
N TYR A 89 4.95 -13.49 -7.53
CA TYR A 89 3.86 -13.33 -6.57
C TYR A 89 2.96 -12.14 -6.92
N VAL A 90 3.52 -11.01 -7.36
CA VAL A 90 2.70 -9.88 -7.81
C VAL A 90 1.80 -10.29 -8.97
N ASN A 91 2.32 -11.03 -9.96
CA ASN A 91 1.52 -11.53 -11.07
C ASN A 91 0.42 -12.52 -10.61
N ASP A 92 0.74 -13.40 -9.66
CA ASP A 92 -0.23 -14.33 -9.08
C ASP A 92 -1.33 -13.60 -8.30
N LEU A 93 -0.99 -12.52 -7.58
CA LEU A 93 -1.95 -11.68 -6.86
C LEU A 93 -2.86 -10.90 -7.82
N ILE A 94 -2.32 -10.42 -8.94
CA ILE A 94 -3.11 -9.83 -10.03
C ILE A 94 -4.13 -10.85 -10.57
N ALA A 95 -3.69 -12.09 -10.79
CA ALA A 95 -4.57 -13.16 -11.27
C ALA A 95 -5.63 -13.57 -10.24
N GLN A 96 -5.38 -13.36 -8.95
CA GLN A 96 -6.33 -13.55 -7.86
C GLN A 96 -7.28 -12.37 -7.68
N GLU A 97 -7.09 -11.29 -8.45
CA GLU A 97 -7.93 -10.09 -8.41
C GLU A 97 -7.96 -9.43 -7.00
N VAL A 98 -6.80 -9.38 -6.30
CA VAL A 98 -6.71 -8.67 -5.02
C VAL A 98 -7.01 -7.18 -5.22
N ASP A 99 -7.58 -6.53 -4.21
CA ASP A 99 -8.03 -5.14 -4.32
C ASP A 99 -6.91 -4.12 -4.07
N ALA A 100 -5.83 -4.49 -3.37
CA ALA A 100 -4.66 -3.64 -3.16
C ALA A 100 -3.42 -4.47 -2.79
N ILE A 101 -2.23 -3.92 -3.07
CA ILE A 101 -0.95 -4.55 -2.72
C ILE A 101 -0.11 -3.57 -1.89
N ILE A 102 0.40 -4.04 -0.74
CA ILE A 102 1.44 -3.39 0.05
C ILE A 102 2.77 -4.07 -0.31
N LEU A 103 3.67 -3.35 -0.96
CA LEU A 103 4.88 -3.91 -1.57
C LEU A 103 6.15 -3.30 -1.00
N ALA A 104 7.05 -4.15 -0.52
CA ALA A 104 8.41 -3.80 -0.10
C ALA A 104 9.43 -4.42 -1.07
N PRO A 105 9.82 -3.74 -2.16
CA PRO A 105 10.71 -4.32 -3.16
C PRO A 105 12.14 -4.44 -2.64
N MET A 106 12.87 -5.43 -3.12
CA MET A 106 14.31 -5.55 -2.92
C MET A 106 15.11 -4.66 -3.87
N ASP A 107 14.63 -4.54 -5.10
CA ASP A 107 15.26 -3.77 -6.18
C ASP A 107 14.25 -2.77 -6.72
N CYS A 108 14.56 -1.48 -6.56
CA CYS A 108 13.69 -0.37 -6.93
C CYS A 108 13.41 -0.29 -8.44
N THR A 109 14.33 -0.80 -9.27
CA THR A 109 14.21 -0.79 -10.74
C THR A 109 13.57 -2.07 -11.26
N ALA A 110 14.00 -3.24 -10.76
CA ALA A 110 13.56 -4.54 -11.26
C ALA A 110 12.07 -4.87 -10.98
N VAL A 111 11.42 -4.08 -10.14
CA VAL A 111 9.97 -4.22 -9.84
C VAL A 111 9.09 -3.44 -10.84
N THR A 112 9.67 -2.62 -11.70
CA THR A 112 8.92 -1.69 -12.59
C THR A 112 7.90 -2.40 -13.48
N GLU A 113 8.24 -3.58 -14.05
CA GLU A 113 7.32 -4.33 -14.90
C GLU A 113 6.12 -4.88 -14.09
N ALA A 114 6.35 -5.34 -12.86
CA ALA A 114 5.29 -5.79 -11.97
C ALA A 114 4.36 -4.64 -11.56
N LEU A 115 4.90 -3.45 -11.31
CA LEU A 115 4.11 -2.24 -11.03
C LEU A 115 3.27 -1.82 -12.24
N GLN A 116 3.82 -1.92 -13.47
CA GLN A 116 3.05 -1.67 -14.69
C GLN A 116 1.88 -2.66 -14.82
N ALA A 117 2.11 -3.93 -14.53
CA ALA A 117 1.06 -4.93 -14.58
C ALA A 117 -0.05 -4.65 -13.54
N CYS A 118 0.28 -4.19 -12.34
CA CYS A 118 -0.70 -3.74 -11.35
C CYS A 118 -1.52 -2.56 -11.86
N GLU A 119 -0.86 -1.55 -12.44
CA GLU A 119 -1.53 -0.37 -13.03
C GLU A 119 -2.49 -0.80 -14.14
N ASP A 120 -2.06 -1.66 -15.07
CA ASP A 120 -2.87 -2.17 -16.17
C ASP A 120 -4.09 -2.97 -15.67
N ALA A 121 -3.94 -3.65 -14.52
CA ALA A 121 -5.02 -4.39 -13.86
C ALA A 121 -5.92 -3.49 -12.99
N GLY A 122 -5.52 -2.24 -12.76
CA GLY A 122 -6.25 -1.31 -11.89
C GLY A 122 -6.11 -1.63 -10.39
N ILE A 123 -5.04 -2.32 -9.99
CA ILE A 123 -4.75 -2.68 -8.60
C ILE A 123 -3.80 -1.63 -8.01
N PRO A 124 -4.24 -0.84 -7.02
CA PRO A 124 -3.40 0.15 -6.36
C PRO A 124 -2.27 -0.52 -5.56
N VAL A 125 -1.06 0.06 -5.67
CA VAL A 125 0.10 -0.38 -4.90
C VAL A 125 0.53 0.70 -3.93
N ILE A 126 0.72 0.32 -2.66
CA ILE A 126 1.38 1.13 -1.64
C ILE A 126 2.80 0.59 -1.50
N ASN A 127 3.78 1.41 -1.84
CA ASN A 127 5.19 1.05 -1.67
C ASN A 127 5.65 1.36 -0.25
N VAL A 128 6.33 0.42 0.39
CA VAL A 128 6.87 0.60 1.75
C VAL A 128 8.37 0.33 1.78
N ASP A 129 9.09 1.01 2.68
CA ASP A 129 10.51 0.93 2.97
C ASP A 129 11.41 1.39 1.82
N THR A 130 11.70 0.55 0.85
CA THR A 130 12.56 0.88 -0.29
C THR A 130 11.75 1.55 -1.39
N ALA A 131 12.02 2.83 -1.64
CA ALA A 131 11.30 3.60 -2.66
C ALA A 131 11.59 3.05 -4.08
N VAL A 132 10.53 2.86 -4.86
CA VAL A 132 10.62 2.42 -6.25
C VAL A 132 11.00 3.57 -7.19
N ASP A 133 11.70 3.27 -8.27
CA ASP A 133 12.06 4.27 -9.29
C ASP A 133 10.81 4.73 -10.08
N ALA A 134 9.88 3.81 -10.36
CA ALA A 134 8.61 4.08 -11.01
C ALA A 134 7.56 4.60 -10.01
N SER A 135 7.84 5.72 -9.36
CA SER A 135 6.98 6.30 -8.32
C SER A 135 5.63 6.81 -8.82
N ASP A 136 5.49 7.04 -10.11
CA ASP A 136 4.24 7.38 -10.79
C ASP A 136 3.24 6.21 -10.86
N LYS A 137 3.70 4.97 -10.62
CA LYS A 137 2.89 3.74 -10.68
C LYS A 137 2.39 3.27 -9.31
N VAL A 138 2.70 3.99 -8.26
CA VAL A 138 2.25 3.67 -6.90
C VAL A 138 1.43 4.82 -6.33
N VAL A 139 0.42 4.49 -5.52
CA VAL A 139 -0.47 5.51 -4.94
C VAL A 139 0.18 6.23 -3.76
N SER A 140 1.15 5.58 -3.08
CA SER A 140 1.88 6.16 -1.96
C SER A 140 3.21 5.44 -1.74
N ILE A 141 4.19 6.19 -1.20
CA ILE A 141 5.47 5.65 -0.73
C ILE A 141 5.60 6.00 0.74
N ILE A 142 5.77 4.99 1.59
CA ILE A 142 5.94 5.11 3.03
C ILE A 142 7.32 4.58 3.39
N ALA A 143 8.26 5.48 3.72
CA ALA A 143 9.64 5.13 4.03
C ALA A 143 10.20 5.98 5.16
N SER A 144 11.22 5.48 5.84
CA SER A 144 12.01 6.24 6.81
C SER A 144 13.00 7.15 6.10
N ASP A 145 13.21 8.35 6.64
CA ASP A 145 14.29 9.24 6.21
C ASP A 145 15.64 8.73 6.75
N ASN A 146 16.22 7.76 6.07
CA ASN A 146 17.46 7.11 6.48
C ASN A 146 18.67 8.06 6.44
N TYR A 147 18.64 9.09 5.59
CA TYR A 147 19.69 10.12 5.58
C TYR A 147 19.64 10.93 6.87
N LYS A 148 18.47 11.41 7.26
CA LYS A 148 18.29 12.16 8.50
C LYS A 148 18.61 11.31 9.72
N ALA A 149 18.18 10.05 9.76
CA ALA A 149 18.53 9.11 10.82
C ALA A 149 20.05 8.96 10.95
N GLY A 150 20.78 8.81 9.84
CA GLY A 150 22.25 8.75 9.84
C GLY A 150 22.92 10.02 10.35
N VAL A 151 22.37 11.20 10.00
CA VAL A 151 22.87 12.50 10.52
C VAL A 151 22.69 12.57 12.03
N GLU A 152 21.53 12.20 12.57
CA GLU A 152 21.29 12.23 14.02
C GLU A 152 22.19 11.23 14.76
N CYS A 153 22.37 10.00 14.25
CA CYS A 153 23.30 9.05 14.84
C CYS A 153 24.75 9.60 14.90
N ALA A 154 25.21 10.26 13.83
CA ALA A 154 26.54 10.86 13.82
C ALA A 154 26.70 11.99 14.83
N LYS A 155 25.68 12.84 15.02
CA LYS A 155 25.67 13.90 16.03
C LYS A 155 25.77 13.32 17.44
N ASP A 156 24.98 12.31 17.75
CA ASP A 156 24.98 11.66 19.06
C ASP A 156 26.31 11.00 19.39
N MET A 157 26.99 10.43 18.38
CA MET A 157 28.33 9.85 18.56
C MET A 157 29.43 10.89 18.83
N MET A 158 29.24 12.14 18.42
CA MET A 158 30.22 13.23 18.57
C MET A 158 29.94 14.14 19.76
N SER A 159 28.87 13.92 20.50
CA SER A 159 28.49 14.67 21.70
C SER A 159 29.07 14.04 22.96
#